data_8ef65a0de3f473d7570171166566917f
#
_entry.id   8ef65a0de3f473d7570171166566917f
#
_cell.length_a   1.000
_cell.length_b   1.000
_cell.length_c   1.000
_cell.angle_alpha   90.00
_cell.angle_beta   90.00
_cell.angle_gamma   90.00
#
_symmetry.space_group_name_H-M   'P 1'
#
loop_
_entity.id
_entity.type
_entity.pdbx_description
1 polymer ?
#
loop_
_entity_poly.entity_id
_entity_poly.type
_entity_poly.pdbx_seq_one_letter_code
_entity_poly.pdbx_strand_id
1 'polypeptide(L)'
;MSATTVSVMKLYEEGKLDINKTLGYYLPWVKGSNKENIQLKNLLLHQAQLISFIPFYRETVDKAANPLPSIYSRVPVKEFSIEVADGLYMRNDWQDTMYQKILLSKLGEPLKYVYSDNDFIFLGKIVEAITGKKLEDYVKETFYWPLGMTTTSFKPRDHFPINTIAPTENDTGWRQQLLRGHVHDPGAAMFGGVAGHAGLFSNAYDLAQLYQMLLNNGEMNGVRFLKKETIDTFTAYSSDISRRGLGFDKPEKDNATRIDPYPAASVSPLTFGHTGFTGTCVWVDPAYNLIYIFLSNRVTPEGENRKLLEMNVRSNIQEVIYEAMQGIPDTKTVSIK
;
A
#
# COMPACT_ATOMS: atom_id res chain seq x y z
N MET A 1 0.24 -0.68 -1.58
CA MET A 1 1.69 -0.75 -1.87
C MET A 1 2.17 -2.15 -2.28
N SER A 2 1.78 -3.26 -1.62
CA SER A 2 2.26 -4.61 -1.96
C SER A 2 2.07 -4.97 -3.44
N ALA A 3 0.91 -4.68 -4.03
CA ALA A 3 0.64 -4.89 -5.46
C ALA A 3 1.68 -4.21 -6.36
N THR A 4 1.97 -2.96 -6.07
CA THR A 4 2.94 -2.16 -6.83
C THR A 4 4.36 -2.68 -6.62
N THR A 5 4.74 -3.03 -5.38
CA THR A 5 6.06 -3.57 -5.07
C THR A 5 6.34 -4.86 -5.85
N VAL A 6 5.44 -5.86 -5.80
CA VAL A 6 5.68 -7.12 -6.54
C VAL A 6 5.67 -6.91 -8.05
N SER A 7 4.89 -5.96 -8.56
CA SER A 7 4.92 -5.58 -9.97
C SER A 7 6.27 -4.97 -10.37
N VAL A 8 6.81 -4.08 -9.55
CA VAL A 8 8.15 -3.50 -9.74
C VAL A 8 9.23 -4.58 -9.67
N MET A 9 9.16 -5.51 -8.69
CA MET A 9 10.08 -6.65 -8.58
C MET A 9 10.11 -7.48 -9.87
N LYS A 10 8.95 -7.77 -10.44
CA LYS A 10 8.85 -8.54 -11.69
C LYS A 10 9.48 -7.81 -12.86
N LEU A 11 9.20 -6.54 -13.03
CA LEU A 11 9.78 -5.73 -14.10
C LEU A 11 11.30 -5.53 -13.93
N TYR A 12 11.77 -5.41 -12.68
CA TYR A 12 13.21 -5.37 -12.36
C TYR A 12 13.90 -6.67 -12.76
N GLU A 13 13.34 -7.82 -12.39
CA GLU A 13 13.87 -9.15 -12.71
C GLU A 13 13.93 -9.39 -14.22
N GLU A 14 12.95 -8.90 -14.96
CA GLU A 14 12.87 -8.99 -16.42
C GLU A 14 13.79 -8.00 -17.14
N GLY A 15 14.53 -7.17 -16.40
CA GLY A 15 15.39 -6.13 -16.97
C GLY A 15 14.64 -4.98 -17.64
N LYS A 16 13.32 -4.90 -17.47
CA LYS A 16 12.47 -3.84 -18.01
C LYS A 16 12.48 -2.57 -17.16
N LEU A 17 12.84 -2.71 -15.88
CA LEU A 17 12.92 -1.62 -14.93
C LEU A 17 14.29 -1.65 -14.22
N ASP A 18 14.98 -0.51 -14.25
CA ASP A 18 16.20 -0.25 -13.48
C ASP A 18 15.89 0.75 -12.38
N ILE A 19 16.04 0.35 -11.13
CA ILE A 19 15.76 1.18 -9.95
C ILE A 19 16.69 2.39 -9.83
N ASN A 20 17.82 2.43 -10.54
CA ASN A 20 18.77 3.54 -10.58
C ASN A 20 18.41 4.58 -11.65
N LYS A 21 17.46 4.29 -12.54
CA LYS A 21 16.94 5.27 -13.49
C LYS A 21 15.98 6.24 -12.78
N THR A 22 15.71 7.36 -13.45
CA THR A 22 14.93 8.45 -12.89
C THR A 22 13.46 8.41 -13.31
N LEU A 23 12.62 9.17 -12.63
CA LEU A 23 11.21 9.35 -13.01
C LEU A 23 11.07 9.83 -14.45
N GLY A 24 11.85 10.84 -14.86
CA GLY A 24 11.79 11.38 -16.23
C GLY A 24 12.25 10.41 -17.31
N TYR A 25 12.96 9.34 -16.95
CA TYR A 25 13.31 8.25 -17.89
C TYR A 25 12.08 7.42 -18.27
N TYR A 26 11.24 7.06 -17.28
CA TYR A 26 10.05 6.21 -17.50
C TYR A 26 8.77 7.00 -17.78
N LEU A 27 8.67 8.21 -17.25
CA LEU A 27 7.47 9.06 -17.35
C LEU A 27 7.82 10.38 -18.04
N PRO A 28 7.74 10.47 -19.37
CA PRO A 28 8.12 11.67 -20.13
C PRO A 28 7.39 12.94 -19.68
N TRP A 29 6.17 12.82 -19.15
CA TRP A 29 5.38 13.95 -18.66
C TRP A 29 5.91 14.57 -17.35
N VAL A 30 6.87 13.92 -16.67
CA VAL A 30 7.55 14.45 -15.49
C VAL A 30 8.72 15.38 -15.84
N LYS A 31 9.20 15.31 -17.08
CA LYS A 31 10.34 16.13 -17.56
C LYS A 31 10.07 17.62 -17.40
N GLY A 32 11.13 18.36 -17.04
CA GLY A 32 11.03 19.77 -16.74
C GLY A 32 10.52 20.11 -15.33
N SER A 33 10.04 19.12 -14.57
CA SER A 33 9.69 19.32 -13.16
C SER A 33 10.87 19.07 -12.22
N ASN A 34 10.76 19.51 -10.97
CA ASN A 34 11.76 19.21 -9.93
C ASN A 34 11.78 17.73 -9.52
N LYS A 35 10.90 16.87 -10.09
CA LYS A 35 10.86 15.42 -9.86
C LYS A 35 11.57 14.63 -10.94
N GLU A 36 11.93 15.21 -12.06
CA GLU A 36 12.50 14.51 -13.22
C GLU A 36 13.67 13.59 -12.86
N ASN A 37 14.56 14.07 -12.00
CA ASN A 37 15.81 13.40 -11.65
C ASN A 37 15.71 12.49 -10.41
N ILE A 38 14.52 12.28 -9.85
CA ILE A 38 14.32 11.38 -8.71
C ILE A 38 14.50 9.94 -9.19
N GLN A 39 15.42 9.21 -8.57
CA GLN A 39 15.65 7.80 -8.86
C GLN A 39 14.54 6.92 -8.27
N LEU A 40 14.17 5.84 -8.96
CA LEU A 40 13.13 4.92 -8.51
C LEU A 40 13.48 4.25 -7.17
N LYS A 41 14.76 3.99 -6.92
CA LYS A 41 15.23 3.49 -5.63
C LYS A 41 14.77 4.38 -4.48
N ASN A 42 14.83 5.70 -4.64
CA ASN A 42 14.43 6.65 -3.60
C ASN A 42 12.91 6.63 -3.35
N LEU A 43 12.10 6.40 -4.39
CA LEU A 43 10.64 6.20 -4.23
C LEU A 43 10.35 4.93 -3.39
N LEU A 44 11.01 3.81 -3.71
CA LEU A 44 10.83 2.55 -2.99
C LEU A 44 11.25 2.66 -1.51
N LEU A 45 12.20 3.54 -1.20
CA LEU A 45 12.71 3.78 0.15
C LEU A 45 11.99 4.90 0.90
N HIS A 46 11.05 5.61 0.27
CA HIS A 46 10.44 6.84 0.81
C HIS A 46 11.49 7.91 1.17
N GLN A 47 12.46 8.10 0.28
CA GLN A 47 13.57 9.05 0.40
C GLN A 47 13.64 9.98 -0.81
N ALA A 48 12.56 10.05 -1.57
CA ALA A 48 12.45 10.85 -2.78
C ALA A 48 12.17 12.33 -2.53
N GLN A 49 12.18 12.79 -1.28
CA GLN A 49 11.87 14.17 -0.89
C GLN A 49 10.43 14.60 -1.23
N LEU A 50 9.55 13.63 -1.53
CA LEU A 50 8.16 13.94 -1.82
C LEU A 50 7.40 14.22 -0.51
N ILE A 51 6.44 15.15 -0.56
CA ILE A 51 5.54 15.39 0.57
C ILE A 51 4.70 14.15 0.84
N SER A 52 4.39 13.87 2.11
CA SER A 52 3.69 12.64 2.52
C SER A 52 2.39 12.44 1.79
N PHE A 53 1.58 13.51 1.70
CA PHE A 53 0.19 13.43 1.29
C PHE A 53 -0.28 14.77 0.72
N ILE A 54 -1.12 14.72 -0.34
CA ILE A 54 -1.81 15.88 -0.90
C ILE A 54 -3.31 15.65 -0.73
N PRO A 55 -4.01 16.44 0.07
CA PRO A 55 -5.45 16.26 0.29
C PRO A 55 -6.27 16.85 -0.88
N PHE A 56 -6.16 16.23 -2.06
CA PHE A 56 -6.79 16.69 -3.30
C PHE A 56 -8.28 16.99 -3.14
N TYR A 57 -8.99 16.15 -2.37
CA TYR A 57 -10.44 16.27 -2.15
C TYR A 57 -10.87 17.59 -1.51
N ARG A 58 -10.00 18.24 -0.72
CA ARG A 58 -10.36 19.50 -0.01
C ARG A 58 -10.71 20.64 -0.94
N GLU A 59 -10.18 20.64 -2.15
CA GLU A 59 -10.47 21.67 -3.15
C GLU A 59 -11.71 21.32 -3.99
N THR A 60 -12.29 20.17 -3.78
CA THR A 60 -13.44 19.65 -4.54
C THR A 60 -14.74 19.70 -3.75
N VAL A 61 -14.70 20.32 -2.57
CA VAL A 61 -15.85 20.49 -1.69
C VAL A 61 -16.05 21.97 -1.33
N ASP A 62 -17.27 22.30 -0.96
CA ASP A 62 -17.59 23.62 -0.40
C ASP A 62 -17.18 23.73 1.09
N LYS A 63 -17.47 24.89 1.72
CA LYS A 63 -17.17 25.12 3.15
C LYS A 63 -17.92 24.19 4.11
N ALA A 64 -19.02 23.60 3.67
CA ALA A 64 -19.81 22.62 4.43
C ALA A 64 -19.42 21.17 4.09
N ALA A 65 -18.29 20.96 3.38
CA ALA A 65 -17.79 19.68 2.89
C ALA A 65 -18.71 18.98 1.87
N ASN A 66 -19.62 19.70 1.21
CA ASN A 66 -20.42 19.12 0.14
C ASN A 66 -19.62 19.06 -1.16
N PRO A 67 -19.69 17.94 -1.90
CA PRO A 67 -19.08 17.83 -3.22
C PRO A 67 -19.55 18.93 -4.19
N LEU A 68 -18.61 19.62 -4.82
CA LEU A 68 -18.93 20.70 -5.77
C LEU A 68 -19.56 20.14 -7.04
N PRO A 69 -20.73 20.65 -7.50
CA PRO A 69 -21.38 20.18 -8.73
C PRO A 69 -20.54 20.40 -10.02
N SER A 70 -19.57 21.31 -9.99
CA SER A 70 -18.60 21.51 -11.08
C SER A 70 -17.56 20.38 -11.19
N ILE A 71 -17.38 19.60 -10.12
CA ILE A 71 -16.40 18.52 -10.00
C ILE A 71 -17.08 17.16 -9.90
N TYR A 72 -18.29 17.07 -9.37
CA TYR A 72 -18.99 15.81 -9.14
C TYR A 72 -20.39 15.79 -9.74
N SER A 73 -20.78 14.59 -10.20
CA SER A 73 -22.14 14.25 -10.62
C SER A 73 -22.69 13.11 -9.76
N ARG A 74 -24.03 13.08 -9.57
CA ARG A 74 -24.71 11.95 -8.92
C ARG A 74 -25.07 10.82 -9.88
N VAL A 75 -24.90 11.04 -11.17
CA VAL A 75 -25.11 10.03 -12.21
C VAL A 75 -23.87 9.95 -13.11
N PRO A 76 -23.51 8.76 -13.60
CA PRO A 76 -22.37 8.63 -14.51
C PRO A 76 -22.74 9.22 -15.86
N VAL A 77 -21.91 10.12 -16.36
CA VAL A 77 -21.96 10.67 -17.72
C VAL A 77 -20.55 10.70 -18.28
N LYS A 78 -20.42 10.95 -19.58
CA LYS A 78 -19.12 10.88 -20.30
C LYS A 78 -18.02 11.67 -19.61
N GLU A 79 -18.31 12.86 -19.12
CA GLU A 79 -17.36 13.77 -18.48
C GLU A 79 -17.12 13.44 -16.99
N PHE A 80 -18.04 12.73 -16.35
CA PHE A 80 -18.04 12.35 -14.93
C PHE A 80 -18.17 10.83 -14.84
N SER A 81 -17.08 10.11 -15.04
CA SER A 81 -17.08 8.65 -15.05
C SER A 81 -16.21 8.02 -13.95
N ILE A 82 -15.50 8.83 -13.16
CA ILE A 82 -14.65 8.32 -12.09
C ILE A 82 -15.47 8.17 -10.83
N GLU A 83 -15.89 6.95 -10.53
CA GLU A 83 -16.64 6.65 -9.32
C GLU A 83 -15.75 6.73 -8.08
N VAL A 84 -16.04 7.66 -7.17
CA VAL A 84 -15.30 7.87 -5.91
C VAL A 84 -16.05 7.31 -4.69
N ALA A 85 -17.36 7.13 -4.83
CA ALA A 85 -18.26 6.51 -3.87
C ALA A 85 -19.57 6.15 -4.59
N ASP A 86 -20.46 5.43 -3.93
CA ASP A 86 -21.75 5.02 -4.51
C ASP A 86 -22.57 6.24 -4.95
N GLY A 87 -22.90 6.31 -6.24
CA GLY A 87 -23.61 7.46 -6.83
C GLY A 87 -22.88 8.80 -6.71
N LEU A 88 -21.55 8.78 -6.68
CA LEU A 88 -20.72 10.00 -6.70
C LEU A 88 -19.58 9.82 -7.70
N TYR A 89 -19.67 10.57 -8.82
CA TYR A 89 -18.75 10.46 -9.96
C TYR A 89 -17.99 11.76 -10.14
N MET A 90 -16.66 11.66 -10.09
CA MET A 90 -15.75 12.80 -10.30
C MET A 90 -15.51 13.02 -11.80
N ARG A 91 -15.26 14.25 -12.16
CA ARG A 91 -14.89 14.70 -13.50
C ARG A 91 -13.54 14.09 -13.91
N ASN A 92 -13.46 13.57 -15.15
CA ASN A 92 -12.31 12.80 -15.62
C ASN A 92 -11.01 13.60 -15.65
N ASP A 93 -11.07 14.86 -16.07
CA ASP A 93 -9.90 15.75 -16.21
C ASP A 93 -9.33 16.22 -14.86
N TRP A 94 -10.04 15.95 -13.74
CA TRP A 94 -9.52 16.28 -12.43
C TRP A 94 -8.27 15.45 -12.05
N GLN A 95 -8.10 14.26 -12.61
CA GLN A 95 -6.89 13.47 -12.42
C GLN A 95 -5.64 14.18 -12.96
N ASP A 96 -5.75 14.86 -14.09
CA ASP A 96 -4.64 15.67 -14.63
C ASP A 96 -4.26 16.79 -13.65
N THR A 97 -5.26 17.44 -13.04
CA THR A 97 -5.04 18.42 -11.97
C THR A 97 -4.29 17.81 -10.78
N MET A 98 -4.63 16.59 -10.36
CA MET A 98 -3.93 15.90 -9.28
C MET A 98 -2.46 15.66 -9.63
N TYR A 99 -2.15 15.16 -10.83
CA TYR A 99 -0.77 15.00 -11.29
C TYR A 99 -0.01 16.34 -11.33
N GLN A 100 -0.63 17.40 -11.85
CA GLN A 100 -0.01 18.73 -11.84
C GLN A 100 0.30 19.21 -10.42
N LYS A 101 -0.60 18.99 -9.45
CA LYS A 101 -0.34 19.32 -8.04
C LYS A 101 0.83 18.54 -7.45
N ILE A 102 0.97 17.24 -7.80
CA ILE A 102 2.14 16.46 -7.40
C ILE A 102 3.39 17.06 -8.03
N LEU A 103 3.40 17.35 -9.33
CA LEU A 103 4.55 17.93 -10.03
C LEU A 103 4.97 19.29 -9.50
N LEU A 104 4.01 20.15 -9.16
CA LEU A 104 4.26 21.51 -8.64
C LEU A 104 4.62 21.53 -7.15
N SER A 105 4.41 20.43 -6.42
CA SER A 105 4.74 20.39 -4.99
C SER A 105 6.24 20.60 -4.75
N LYS A 106 6.58 21.25 -3.64
CA LYS A 106 7.98 21.45 -3.25
C LYS A 106 8.60 20.12 -2.85
N LEU A 107 9.88 19.94 -3.14
CA LEU A 107 10.66 18.87 -2.55
C LEU A 107 11.00 19.21 -1.10
N GLY A 108 11.00 18.19 -0.26
CA GLY A 108 11.50 18.28 1.12
C GLY A 108 13.02 18.25 1.20
N GLU A 109 13.52 18.07 2.41
CA GLU A 109 14.97 17.99 2.63
C GLU A 109 15.54 16.66 2.12
N PRO A 110 16.74 16.68 1.52
CA PRO A 110 17.43 15.47 1.07
C PRO A 110 17.84 14.61 2.28
N LEU A 111 18.05 13.31 2.01
CA LEU A 111 18.51 12.35 3.01
C LEU A 111 17.59 12.21 4.23
N LYS A 112 16.28 12.46 4.04
CA LYS A 112 15.26 12.20 5.06
C LYS A 112 14.31 11.10 4.60
N TYR A 113 13.92 10.27 5.54
CA TYR A 113 12.81 9.34 5.36
C TYR A 113 11.48 10.09 5.59
N VAL A 114 10.66 10.16 4.56
CA VAL A 114 9.30 10.72 4.61
C VAL A 114 8.37 9.77 3.88
N TYR A 115 7.61 8.98 4.63
CA TYR A 115 6.59 8.11 4.05
C TYR A 115 5.64 8.93 3.19
N SER A 116 5.56 8.61 1.89
CA SER A 116 4.80 9.37 0.91
C SER A 116 3.96 8.48 0.01
N ASP A 117 2.68 8.80 -0.10
CA ASP A 117 1.76 8.18 -1.07
C ASP A 117 2.19 8.50 -2.51
N ASN A 118 2.74 9.70 -2.72
CA ASN A 118 3.17 10.15 -4.05
C ASN A 118 4.28 9.26 -4.63
N ASP A 119 5.15 8.67 -3.79
CA ASP A 119 6.17 7.73 -4.24
C ASP A 119 5.53 6.54 -4.98
N PHE A 120 4.50 5.97 -4.39
CA PHE A 120 3.83 4.80 -4.94
C PHE A 120 2.82 5.15 -6.04
N ILE A 121 2.27 6.36 -6.05
CA ILE A 121 1.50 6.87 -7.22
C ILE A 121 2.41 6.86 -8.45
N PHE A 122 3.63 7.38 -8.36
CA PHE A 122 4.59 7.34 -9.48
C PHE A 122 5.00 5.91 -9.83
N LEU A 123 5.31 5.06 -8.86
CA LEU A 123 5.68 3.66 -9.12
C LEU A 123 4.55 2.89 -9.84
N GLY A 124 3.29 3.10 -9.46
CA GLY A 124 2.14 2.54 -10.17
C GLY A 124 2.09 3.00 -11.63
N LYS A 125 2.32 4.29 -11.89
CA LYS A 125 2.36 4.83 -13.26
C LYS A 125 3.54 4.33 -14.07
N ILE A 126 4.67 4.04 -13.45
CA ILE A 126 5.81 3.42 -14.13
C ILE A 126 5.48 1.99 -14.55
N VAL A 127 4.83 1.21 -13.68
CA VAL A 127 4.36 -0.13 -14.06
C VAL A 127 3.44 -0.05 -15.29
N GLU A 128 2.49 0.88 -15.30
CA GLU A 128 1.58 1.08 -16.44
C GLU A 128 2.33 1.53 -17.71
N ALA A 129 3.28 2.46 -17.57
CA ALA A 129 4.06 2.97 -18.71
C ALA A 129 4.94 1.88 -19.37
N ILE A 130 5.55 1.00 -18.56
CA ILE A 130 6.40 -0.08 -19.07
C ILE A 130 5.57 -1.20 -19.69
N THR A 131 4.44 -1.55 -19.09
CA THR A 131 3.65 -2.73 -19.47
C THR A 131 2.58 -2.44 -20.51
N GLY A 132 2.17 -1.18 -20.62
CA GLY A 132 0.99 -0.78 -21.42
C GLY A 132 -0.34 -1.26 -20.84
N LYS A 133 -0.33 -1.85 -19.63
CA LYS A 133 -1.51 -2.36 -18.91
C LYS A 133 -1.79 -1.48 -17.70
N LYS A 134 -3.05 -1.43 -17.27
CA LYS A 134 -3.38 -0.86 -15.96
C LYS A 134 -2.71 -1.66 -14.85
N LEU A 135 -2.35 -1.01 -13.75
CA LEU A 135 -1.71 -1.67 -12.61
C LEU A 135 -2.53 -2.87 -12.10
N GLU A 136 -3.85 -2.68 -12.01
CA GLU A 136 -4.78 -3.73 -11.55
C GLU A 136 -4.74 -4.98 -12.44
N ASP A 137 -4.72 -4.79 -13.76
CA ASP A 137 -4.69 -5.90 -14.72
C ASP A 137 -3.33 -6.60 -14.70
N TYR A 138 -2.24 -5.82 -14.71
CA TYR A 138 -0.89 -6.39 -14.69
C TYR A 138 -0.64 -7.27 -13.46
N VAL A 139 -0.94 -6.78 -12.26
CA VAL A 139 -0.68 -7.55 -11.04
C VAL A 139 -1.61 -8.77 -10.93
N LYS A 140 -2.85 -8.64 -11.40
CA LYS A 140 -3.83 -9.72 -11.42
C LYS A 140 -3.38 -10.87 -12.33
N GLU A 141 -2.98 -10.57 -13.55
CA GLU A 141 -2.51 -11.57 -14.51
C GLU A 141 -1.17 -12.19 -14.12
N THR A 142 -0.25 -11.38 -13.56
CA THR A 142 1.11 -11.81 -13.25
C THR A 142 1.20 -12.62 -11.95
N PHE A 143 0.39 -12.25 -10.95
CA PHE A 143 0.48 -12.84 -9.61
C PHE A 143 -0.84 -13.43 -9.12
N TYR A 144 -1.95 -12.65 -9.10
CA TYR A 144 -3.13 -13.07 -8.35
C TYR A 144 -3.79 -14.32 -8.93
N TRP A 145 -4.06 -14.33 -10.23
CA TRP A 145 -4.67 -15.49 -10.88
C TRP A 145 -3.78 -16.73 -10.81
N PRO A 146 -2.48 -16.69 -11.17
CA PRO A 146 -1.63 -17.87 -11.08
C PRO A 146 -1.40 -18.37 -9.66
N LEU A 147 -1.52 -17.51 -8.64
CA LEU A 147 -1.46 -17.87 -7.22
C LEU A 147 -2.80 -18.35 -6.65
N GLY A 148 -3.88 -18.34 -7.43
CA GLY A 148 -5.21 -18.72 -6.95
C GLY A 148 -5.86 -17.68 -6.02
N MET A 149 -5.42 -16.42 -6.05
CA MET A 149 -5.97 -15.31 -5.25
C MET A 149 -7.26 -14.79 -5.91
N THR A 150 -8.34 -15.53 -5.75
CA THR A 150 -9.58 -15.31 -6.51
C THR A 150 -10.44 -14.17 -5.99
N THR A 151 -10.18 -13.68 -4.78
CA THR A 151 -10.97 -12.62 -4.12
C THR A 151 -10.17 -11.33 -3.90
N THR A 152 -8.91 -11.29 -4.36
CA THR A 152 -8.08 -10.10 -4.30
C THR A 152 -8.28 -9.23 -5.52
N SER A 153 -8.73 -8.00 -5.33
CA SER A 153 -8.94 -7.06 -6.43
C SER A 153 -8.91 -5.59 -5.98
N PHE A 154 -8.64 -4.71 -6.91
CA PHE A 154 -9.09 -3.34 -6.84
C PHE A 154 -10.58 -3.28 -7.20
N LYS A 155 -11.31 -2.25 -6.75
CA LYS A 155 -12.75 -2.07 -7.05
C LYS A 155 -13.58 -3.36 -6.89
N PRO A 156 -13.60 -3.97 -5.69
CA PRO A 156 -14.24 -5.28 -5.49
C PRO A 156 -15.74 -5.29 -5.81
N ARG A 157 -16.41 -4.14 -5.84
CA ARG A 157 -17.83 -4.02 -6.20
C ARG A 157 -18.11 -4.44 -7.65
N ASP A 158 -17.12 -4.36 -8.53
CA ASP A 158 -17.24 -4.80 -9.93
C ASP A 158 -17.29 -6.34 -10.06
N HIS A 159 -16.89 -7.05 -8.99
CA HIS A 159 -16.65 -8.49 -9.04
C HIS A 159 -17.40 -9.30 -7.98
N PHE A 160 -17.75 -8.67 -6.84
CA PHE A 160 -18.29 -9.39 -5.68
C PHE A 160 -19.57 -8.75 -5.14
N PRO A 161 -20.50 -9.57 -4.61
CA PRO A 161 -21.66 -9.05 -3.90
C PRO A 161 -21.24 -8.15 -2.74
N ILE A 162 -21.90 -6.99 -2.61
CA ILE A 162 -21.55 -5.97 -1.62
C ILE A 162 -21.57 -6.47 -0.17
N ASN A 163 -22.44 -7.42 0.14
CA ASN A 163 -22.56 -8.01 1.48
C ASN A 163 -21.36 -8.92 1.86
N THR A 164 -20.53 -9.30 0.91
CA THR A 164 -19.29 -10.07 1.16
C THR A 164 -18.08 -9.17 1.41
N ILE A 165 -18.22 -7.87 1.23
CA ILE A 165 -17.16 -6.89 1.39
C ILE A 165 -17.32 -6.20 2.75
N ALA A 166 -16.27 -6.16 3.55
CA ALA A 166 -16.29 -5.45 4.83
C ALA A 166 -16.54 -3.94 4.61
N PRO A 167 -17.28 -3.25 5.50
CA PRO A 167 -17.41 -1.80 5.43
C PRO A 167 -16.02 -1.15 5.51
N THR A 168 -15.78 -0.13 4.69
CA THR A 168 -14.49 0.59 4.69
C THR A 168 -14.46 1.64 5.79
N GLU A 169 -15.37 2.61 5.73
CA GLU A 169 -15.55 3.66 6.76
C GLU A 169 -16.91 4.30 6.63
N ASN A 170 -17.35 4.98 7.67
CA ASN A 170 -18.48 5.93 7.58
C ASN A 170 -17.91 7.33 7.30
N ASP A 171 -17.75 7.65 6.00
CA ASP A 171 -17.24 8.96 5.57
C ASP A 171 -18.31 10.05 5.80
N THR A 172 -18.17 10.77 6.88
CA THR A 172 -19.04 11.92 7.20
C THR A 172 -18.55 13.22 6.57
N GLY A 173 -17.39 13.19 5.91
CA GLY A 173 -16.76 14.32 5.23
C GLY A 173 -17.29 14.52 3.80
N TRP A 174 -16.43 14.30 2.81
CA TRP A 174 -16.73 14.68 1.42
C TRP A 174 -17.60 13.68 0.65
N ARG A 175 -17.55 12.34 0.97
CA ARG A 175 -18.39 11.34 0.29
C ARG A 175 -19.74 11.14 0.96
N GLN A 176 -19.85 11.48 2.25
CA GLN A 176 -21.08 11.54 3.05
C GLN A 176 -21.92 10.26 3.03
N GLN A 177 -21.25 9.10 3.16
CA GLN A 177 -21.89 7.80 3.16
C GLN A 177 -21.03 6.72 3.82
N LEU A 178 -21.66 5.60 4.19
CA LEU A 178 -20.95 4.39 4.57
C LEU A 178 -20.30 3.78 3.32
N LEU A 179 -18.98 3.83 3.25
CA LEU A 179 -18.20 3.25 2.17
C LEU A 179 -18.10 1.74 2.35
N ARG A 180 -18.38 1.01 1.28
CA ARG A 180 -18.20 -0.43 1.23
C ARG A 180 -17.74 -0.84 -0.19
N GLY A 181 -16.52 -1.39 -0.27
CA GLY A 181 -15.90 -1.71 -1.56
C GLY A 181 -15.35 -0.49 -2.31
N HIS A 182 -15.49 0.70 -1.78
CA HIS A 182 -14.72 1.88 -2.18
C HIS A 182 -13.52 2.06 -1.24
N VAL A 183 -12.37 2.43 -1.81
CA VAL A 183 -11.13 2.60 -1.04
C VAL A 183 -11.27 3.70 0.02
N HIS A 184 -10.68 3.48 1.19
CA HIS A 184 -10.62 4.49 2.25
C HIS A 184 -9.89 5.75 1.79
N ASP A 185 -8.68 5.57 1.25
CA ASP A 185 -7.81 6.67 0.85
C ASP A 185 -8.47 7.59 -0.19
N PRO A 186 -8.62 8.91 0.11
CA PRO A 186 -9.30 9.84 -0.78
C PRO A 186 -8.56 10.04 -2.11
N GLY A 187 -7.21 10.07 -2.08
CA GLY A 187 -6.40 10.21 -3.30
C GLY A 187 -6.59 9.01 -4.22
N ALA A 188 -6.54 7.79 -3.68
CA ALA A 188 -6.79 6.58 -4.45
C ALA A 188 -8.23 6.52 -4.98
N ALA A 189 -9.23 6.97 -4.23
CA ALA A 189 -10.61 7.07 -4.70
C ALA A 189 -10.70 8.02 -5.91
N MET A 190 -10.05 9.18 -5.84
CA MET A 190 -10.00 10.16 -6.94
C MET A 190 -9.20 9.65 -8.14
N PHE A 191 -8.27 8.70 -7.95
CA PHE A 191 -7.66 7.92 -9.05
C PHE A 191 -8.53 6.75 -9.53
N GLY A 192 -9.82 6.73 -9.20
CA GLY A 192 -10.76 5.71 -9.64
C GLY A 192 -10.69 4.39 -8.87
N GLY A 193 -10.19 4.41 -7.65
CA GLY A 193 -10.06 3.23 -6.77
C GLY A 193 -8.81 2.38 -7.03
N VAL A 194 -7.99 2.73 -8.03
CA VAL A 194 -6.74 2.03 -8.38
C VAL A 194 -5.59 3.01 -8.32
N ALA A 195 -4.74 2.87 -7.32
CA ALA A 195 -3.54 3.68 -7.20
C ALA A 195 -2.38 2.85 -6.64
N GLY A 196 -1.16 3.24 -6.96
CA GLY A 196 0.02 2.48 -6.53
C GLY A 196 0.19 2.38 -5.02
N HIS A 197 -0.34 3.34 -4.26
CA HIS A 197 -0.24 3.42 -2.80
C HIS A 197 -1.40 2.76 -2.06
N ALA A 198 -2.61 2.72 -2.64
CA ALA A 198 -3.82 2.21 -1.98
C ALA A 198 -4.85 1.67 -2.98
N GLY A 199 -5.94 1.05 -2.50
CA GLY A 199 -7.07 0.60 -3.31
C GLY A 199 -7.27 -0.91 -3.36
N LEU A 200 -6.33 -1.71 -2.87
CA LEU A 200 -6.44 -3.17 -2.90
C LEU A 200 -7.34 -3.68 -1.76
N PHE A 201 -8.25 -4.60 -2.11
CA PHE A 201 -9.07 -5.40 -1.19
C PHE A 201 -8.64 -6.86 -1.30
N SER A 202 -8.63 -7.57 -0.17
CA SER A 202 -8.22 -8.96 -0.10
C SER A 202 -8.77 -9.63 1.16
N ASN A 203 -8.44 -10.90 1.37
CA ASN A 203 -8.64 -11.65 2.59
C ASN A 203 -7.32 -12.30 3.06
N ALA A 204 -7.33 -12.92 4.24
CA ALA A 204 -6.13 -13.51 4.83
C ALA A 204 -5.60 -14.70 4.01
N TYR A 205 -6.47 -15.50 3.43
CA TYR A 205 -6.07 -16.65 2.63
C TYR A 205 -5.34 -16.22 1.34
N ASP A 206 -5.92 -15.31 0.58
CA ASP A 206 -5.30 -14.80 -0.65
C ASP A 206 -3.96 -14.11 -0.35
N LEU A 207 -3.90 -13.28 0.70
CA LEU A 207 -2.64 -12.68 1.12
C LEU A 207 -1.60 -13.73 1.51
N ALA A 208 -2.01 -14.82 2.19
CA ALA A 208 -1.10 -15.91 2.51
C ALA A 208 -0.49 -16.55 1.25
N GLN A 209 -1.23 -16.70 0.15
CA GLN A 209 -0.68 -17.23 -1.11
C GLN A 209 0.47 -16.35 -1.64
N LEU A 210 0.26 -15.03 -1.70
CA LEU A 210 1.28 -14.09 -2.18
C LEU A 210 2.53 -14.08 -1.29
N TYR A 211 2.31 -14.00 0.02
CA TYR A 211 3.44 -13.90 0.96
C TYR A 211 4.12 -15.25 1.19
N GLN A 212 3.41 -16.39 1.02
CA GLN A 212 4.03 -17.71 1.00
C GLN A 212 4.93 -17.87 -0.23
N MET A 213 4.51 -17.40 -1.40
CA MET A 213 5.36 -17.37 -2.60
C MET A 213 6.65 -16.60 -2.32
N LEU A 214 6.57 -15.43 -1.66
CA LEU A 214 7.76 -14.66 -1.28
C LEU A 214 8.64 -15.41 -0.26
N LEU A 215 8.03 -16.01 0.78
CA LEU A 215 8.73 -16.81 1.78
C LEU A 215 9.42 -18.04 1.17
N ASN A 216 8.83 -18.64 0.17
CA ASN A 216 9.38 -19.76 -0.59
C ASN A 216 10.40 -19.32 -1.66
N ASN A 217 11.03 -18.16 -1.50
CA ASN A 217 12.02 -17.64 -2.46
C ASN A 217 11.47 -17.51 -3.89
N GLY A 218 10.21 -17.14 -4.04
CA GLY A 218 9.57 -16.83 -5.32
C GLY A 218 8.91 -18.01 -6.02
N GLU A 219 8.70 -19.12 -5.34
CA GLU A 219 8.07 -20.30 -5.91
C GLU A 219 6.80 -20.69 -5.16
N MET A 220 5.78 -21.11 -5.89
CA MET A 220 4.54 -21.63 -5.33
C MET A 220 3.97 -22.71 -6.25
N ASN A 221 3.62 -23.87 -5.67
CA ASN A 221 3.04 -25.00 -6.40
C ASN A 221 3.85 -25.44 -7.64
N GLY A 222 5.19 -25.39 -7.56
CA GLY A 222 6.10 -25.74 -8.67
C GLY A 222 6.21 -24.65 -9.75
N VAL A 223 5.58 -23.50 -9.57
CA VAL A 223 5.68 -22.34 -10.50
C VAL A 223 6.59 -21.28 -9.89
N ARG A 224 7.57 -20.82 -10.67
CA ARG A 224 8.45 -19.72 -10.28
C ARG A 224 7.88 -18.39 -10.75
N PHE A 225 7.58 -17.52 -9.80
CA PHE A 225 7.08 -16.17 -10.02
C PHE A 225 8.21 -15.13 -10.02
N LEU A 226 9.14 -15.28 -9.09
CA LEU A 226 10.29 -14.41 -8.90
C LEU A 226 11.56 -15.24 -8.60
N LYS A 227 12.71 -14.69 -8.91
CA LYS A 227 14.00 -15.28 -8.49
C LYS A 227 14.25 -14.95 -7.02
N LYS A 228 14.98 -15.85 -6.35
CA LYS A 228 15.44 -15.62 -4.96
C LYS A 228 16.22 -14.32 -4.83
N GLU A 229 17.14 -14.07 -5.75
CA GLU A 229 18.01 -12.88 -5.75
C GLU A 229 17.20 -11.58 -5.84
N THR A 230 16.09 -11.59 -6.57
CA THR A 230 15.17 -10.44 -6.63
C THR A 230 14.49 -10.22 -5.27
N ILE A 231 14.03 -11.27 -4.63
CA ILE A 231 13.41 -11.18 -3.29
C ILE A 231 14.44 -10.68 -2.28
N ASP A 232 15.64 -11.29 -2.25
CA ASP A 232 16.71 -10.89 -1.34
C ASP A 232 17.07 -9.40 -1.51
N THR A 233 17.14 -8.92 -2.77
CA THR A 233 17.45 -7.51 -3.07
C THR A 233 16.37 -6.57 -2.52
N PHE A 234 15.09 -6.91 -2.68
CA PHE A 234 14.00 -6.02 -2.30
C PHE A 234 13.67 -6.08 -0.80
N THR A 235 13.92 -7.21 -0.15
CA THR A 235 13.60 -7.41 1.28
C THR A 235 14.78 -7.13 2.22
N ALA A 236 16.01 -6.95 1.70
CA ALA A 236 17.16 -6.52 2.48
C ALA A 236 16.99 -5.08 3.00
N TYR A 237 17.70 -4.74 4.10
CA TYR A 237 17.88 -3.34 4.48
C TYR A 237 18.62 -2.61 3.36
N SER A 238 18.00 -1.58 2.80
CA SER A 238 18.52 -0.90 1.61
C SER A 238 18.73 0.60 1.81
N SER A 239 18.66 1.06 3.07
CA SER A 239 18.82 2.46 3.44
C SER A 239 19.67 2.59 4.70
N ASP A 240 20.54 3.62 4.75
CA ASP A 240 21.29 3.98 5.94
C ASP A 240 20.51 4.86 6.90
N ILE A 241 19.49 5.57 6.40
CA ILE A 241 18.72 6.55 7.17
C ILE A 241 17.34 6.04 7.62
N SER A 242 16.95 4.83 7.21
CA SER A 242 15.70 4.20 7.63
C SER A 242 15.83 2.68 7.70
N ARG A 243 14.82 2.04 8.27
CA ARG A 243 14.72 0.57 8.33
C ARG A 243 14.26 -0.09 7.02
N ARG A 244 14.00 0.68 5.96
CA ARG A 244 13.33 0.18 4.75
C ARG A 244 14.17 -0.78 3.91
N GLY A 245 13.47 -1.81 3.36
CA GLY A 245 13.83 -2.46 2.11
C GLY A 245 13.17 -1.75 0.93
N LEU A 246 13.40 -2.24 -0.27
CA LEU A 246 12.84 -1.66 -1.50
C LEU A 246 11.33 -1.96 -1.61
N GLY A 247 10.51 -1.01 -1.19
CA GLY A 247 9.05 -1.14 -1.18
C GLY A 247 8.48 -1.93 0.01
N PHE A 248 9.32 -2.51 0.85
CA PHE A 248 8.94 -3.20 2.08
C PHE A 248 9.34 -2.41 3.32
N ASP A 249 8.56 -2.56 4.37
CA ASP A 249 8.93 -2.17 5.73
C ASP A 249 9.67 -3.33 6.42
N LYS A 250 10.51 -3.00 7.39
CA LYS A 250 11.35 -3.95 8.14
C LYS A 250 11.36 -3.61 9.62
N PRO A 251 11.86 -4.50 10.48
CA PRO A 251 12.14 -4.16 11.86
C PRO A 251 13.08 -2.96 11.97
N GLU A 252 13.03 -2.26 13.09
CA GLU A 252 14.07 -1.28 13.41
C GLU A 252 15.44 -1.98 13.48
N LYS A 253 16.50 -1.30 13.08
CA LYS A 253 17.85 -1.91 13.03
C LYS A 253 18.40 -2.31 14.41
N ASP A 254 17.96 -1.60 15.45
CA ASP A 254 18.26 -1.84 16.86
C ASP A 254 17.11 -2.52 17.61
N ASN A 255 16.22 -3.23 16.92
CA ASN A 255 14.94 -3.74 17.42
C ASN A 255 15.08 -4.58 18.71
N ALA A 256 16.13 -5.37 18.82
CA ALA A 256 16.35 -6.24 19.97
C ALA A 256 16.63 -5.49 21.28
N THR A 257 17.00 -4.22 21.22
CA THR A 257 17.39 -3.40 22.38
C THR A 257 16.48 -2.18 22.62
N ARG A 258 15.52 -1.93 21.71
CA ARG A 258 14.61 -0.80 21.80
C ARG A 258 13.58 -0.99 22.93
N ILE A 259 13.20 0.13 23.54
CA ILE A 259 12.07 0.16 24.50
C ILE A 259 10.74 -0.03 23.76
N ASP A 260 10.65 0.47 22.53
CA ASP A 260 9.45 0.39 21.64
C ASP A 260 9.83 -0.33 20.35
N PRO A 261 9.89 -1.67 20.36
CA PRO A 261 10.28 -2.46 19.20
C PRO A 261 9.20 -2.42 18.10
N TYR A 262 9.64 -2.51 16.85
CA TYR A 262 8.75 -2.54 15.70
C TYR A 262 9.22 -3.56 14.67
N PRO A 263 8.33 -4.44 14.14
CA PRO A 263 6.89 -4.55 14.48
C PRO A 263 6.61 -5.25 15.80
N ALA A 264 7.45 -6.18 16.26
CA ALA A 264 7.43 -6.86 17.55
C ALA A 264 8.87 -7.12 18.02
N ALA A 265 9.11 -7.42 19.30
CA ALA A 265 10.46 -7.54 19.85
C ALA A 265 11.21 -8.76 19.29
N SER A 266 10.51 -9.89 19.18
CA SER A 266 11.10 -11.20 18.84
C SER A 266 11.26 -11.45 17.34
N VAL A 267 10.90 -10.50 16.48
CA VAL A 267 11.08 -10.67 15.03
C VAL A 267 12.56 -10.72 14.64
N SER A 268 12.89 -11.54 13.65
CA SER A 268 14.26 -11.56 13.11
C SER A 268 14.57 -10.33 12.24
N PRO A 269 15.85 -9.97 12.07
CA PRO A 269 16.26 -8.92 11.13
C PRO A 269 15.90 -9.23 9.66
N LEU A 270 15.58 -10.48 9.34
CA LEU A 270 15.13 -10.89 8.00
C LEU A 270 13.67 -10.55 7.75
N THR A 271 12.90 -10.25 8.79
CA THR A 271 11.47 -9.91 8.66
C THR A 271 11.26 -8.75 7.70
N PHE A 272 10.24 -8.88 6.85
CA PHE A 272 9.79 -7.84 5.94
C PHE A 272 8.26 -7.87 5.82
N GLY A 273 7.66 -6.76 5.45
CA GLY A 273 6.21 -6.68 5.34
C GLY A 273 5.71 -5.26 5.16
N HIS A 274 4.48 -5.02 5.55
CA HIS A 274 3.90 -3.68 5.56
C HIS A 274 2.66 -3.60 6.45
N THR A 275 2.38 -2.41 6.96
CA THR A 275 1.12 -2.09 7.65
C THR A 275 0.21 -1.27 6.75
N GLY A 276 -1.11 -1.38 6.98
CA GLY A 276 -2.11 -0.55 6.32
C GLY A 276 -2.75 0.45 7.28
N PHE A 277 -3.10 1.63 6.78
CA PHE A 277 -3.76 2.68 7.55
C PHE A 277 -5.07 2.21 8.19
N THR A 278 -5.84 1.39 7.48
CA THR A 278 -7.11 0.82 7.95
C THR A 278 -6.97 -0.22 9.07
N GLY A 279 -5.74 -0.53 9.50
CA GLY A 279 -5.46 -1.39 10.64
C GLY A 279 -4.92 -2.77 10.27
N THR A 280 -4.65 -3.03 9.00
CA THR A 280 -4.10 -4.29 8.52
C THR A 280 -2.58 -4.35 8.67
N CYS A 281 -2.00 -5.55 8.71
CA CYS A 281 -0.58 -5.77 8.44
C CYS A 281 -0.32 -7.18 7.90
N VAL A 282 0.81 -7.31 7.20
CA VAL A 282 1.41 -8.60 6.86
C VAL A 282 2.90 -8.51 7.16
N TRP A 283 3.42 -9.52 7.86
CA TRP A 283 4.83 -9.68 8.15
C TRP A 283 5.28 -11.09 7.81
N VAL A 284 6.39 -11.19 7.12
CA VAL A 284 7.04 -12.45 6.76
C VAL A 284 8.37 -12.50 7.49
N ASP A 285 8.62 -13.56 8.24
CA ASP A 285 9.88 -13.81 8.91
C ASP A 285 10.52 -15.10 8.40
N PRO A 286 11.49 -15.01 7.47
CA PRO A 286 12.14 -16.19 6.91
C PRO A 286 12.91 -17.03 7.94
N ALA A 287 13.42 -16.43 9.02
CA ALA A 287 14.16 -17.16 10.04
C ALA A 287 13.26 -18.12 10.83
N TYR A 288 11.99 -17.79 10.96
CA TYR A 288 10.99 -18.60 11.67
C TYR A 288 10.03 -19.33 10.74
N ASN A 289 10.20 -19.20 9.42
CA ASN A 289 9.24 -19.70 8.43
C ASN A 289 7.81 -19.27 8.75
N LEU A 290 7.64 -18.00 9.15
CA LEU A 290 6.39 -17.46 9.68
C LEU A 290 5.83 -16.37 8.76
N ILE A 291 4.51 -16.43 8.52
CA ILE A 291 3.74 -15.35 7.95
C ILE A 291 2.69 -14.93 8.97
N TYR A 292 2.75 -13.68 9.41
CA TYR A 292 1.75 -13.08 10.28
C TYR A 292 0.86 -12.13 9.48
N ILE A 293 -0.43 -12.44 9.40
CA ILE A 293 -1.44 -11.62 8.73
C ILE A 293 -2.46 -11.19 9.77
N PHE A 294 -2.64 -9.88 9.91
CA PHE A 294 -3.67 -9.31 10.76
C PHE A 294 -4.54 -8.36 9.93
N LEU A 295 -5.83 -8.66 9.85
CA LEU A 295 -6.79 -7.84 9.14
C LEU A 295 -7.79 -7.27 10.14
N SER A 296 -7.91 -5.96 10.14
CA SER A 296 -8.90 -5.25 10.92
C SER A 296 -9.46 -4.07 10.13
N ASN A 297 -10.52 -3.49 10.65
CA ASN A 297 -11.18 -2.34 10.07
C ASN A 297 -11.33 -1.25 11.14
N ARG A 298 -10.20 -0.70 11.62
CA ARG A 298 -10.17 0.27 12.71
C ARG A 298 -10.87 1.58 12.39
N VAL A 299 -10.97 1.92 11.10
CA VAL A 299 -11.58 3.18 10.63
C VAL A 299 -13.11 3.11 10.53
N THR A 300 -13.71 1.95 10.83
CA THR A 300 -15.17 1.79 10.89
C THR A 300 -15.60 1.54 12.34
N PRO A 301 -16.66 2.17 12.85
CA PRO A 301 -17.45 3.24 12.21
C PRO A 301 -16.79 4.62 12.23
N GLU A 302 -15.73 4.82 13.00
CA GLU A 302 -15.10 6.11 13.25
C GLU A 302 -13.67 6.13 12.70
N GLY A 303 -13.39 6.94 11.68
CA GLY A 303 -12.09 7.09 11.03
C GLY A 303 -10.96 7.48 12.00
N GLU A 304 -11.28 8.24 13.03
CA GLU A 304 -10.33 8.72 14.06
C GLU A 304 -10.02 7.69 15.16
N ASN A 305 -10.59 6.47 15.12
CA ASN A 305 -10.32 5.45 16.12
C ASN A 305 -8.83 5.03 16.10
N ARG A 306 -8.13 5.31 17.18
CA ARG A 306 -6.70 5.04 17.34
C ARG A 306 -6.37 3.90 18.29
N LYS A 307 -7.35 3.27 18.94
CA LYS A 307 -7.14 2.22 19.96
C LYS A 307 -6.21 1.10 19.50
N LEU A 308 -6.39 0.63 18.25
CA LEU A 308 -5.53 -0.41 17.68
C LEU A 308 -4.05 -0.02 17.67
N LEU A 309 -3.75 1.26 17.43
CA LEU A 309 -2.38 1.78 17.39
C LEU A 309 -1.86 2.05 18.81
N GLU A 310 -2.65 2.74 19.65
CA GLU A 310 -2.28 3.13 21.02
C GLU A 310 -2.06 1.92 21.93
N MET A 311 -2.79 0.84 21.70
CA MET A 311 -2.64 -0.42 22.42
C MET A 311 -1.62 -1.37 21.80
N ASN A 312 -0.93 -1.00 20.74
CA ASN A 312 0.03 -1.83 19.98
C ASN A 312 -0.48 -3.24 19.65
N VAL A 313 -1.80 -3.38 19.36
CA VAL A 313 -2.48 -4.67 19.24
C VAL A 313 -1.78 -5.61 18.26
N ARG A 314 -1.37 -5.09 17.09
CA ARG A 314 -0.71 -5.91 16.06
C ARG A 314 0.64 -6.45 16.53
N SER A 315 1.45 -5.61 17.16
CA SER A 315 2.77 -5.98 17.70
C SER A 315 2.65 -6.96 18.86
N ASN A 316 1.71 -6.71 19.76
CA ASN A 316 1.49 -7.58 20.93
C ASN A 316 1.01 -8.98 20.51
N ILE A 317 0.08 -9.09 19.56
CA ILE A 317 -0.35 -10.39 19.04
C ILE A 317 0.81 -11.10 18.33
N GLN A 318 1.60 -10.38 17.54
CA GLN A 318 2.77 -10.95 16.89
C GLN A 318 3.79 -11.47 17.90
N GLU A 319 4.05 -10.74 18.97
CA GLU A 319 4.95 -11.17 20.05
C GLU A 319 4.50 -12.46 20.72
N VAL A 320 3.22 -12.57 21.08
CA VAL A 320 2.65 -13.80 21.67
C VAL A 320 2.83 -15.03 20.76
N ILE A 321 2.77 -14.84 19.43
CA ILE A 321 3.04 -15.93 18.48
C ILE A 321 4.50 -16.38 18.60
N TYR A 322 5.47 -15.46 18.67
CA TYR A 322 6.88 -15.82 18.83
C TYR A 322 7.15 -16.48 20.17
N GLU A 323 6.57 -15.98 21.25
CA GLU A 323 6.67 -16.59 22.59
C GLU A 323 6.18 -18.05 22.57
N ALA A 324 5.03 -18.30 21.94
CA ALA A 324 4.48 -19.64 21.80
C ALA A 324 5.37 -20.57 20.95
N MET A 325 5.97 -20.05 19.87
CA MET A 325 6.89 -20.82 19.00
C MET A 325 8.20 -21.16 19.72
N GLN A 326 8.67 -20.29 20.63
CA GLN A 326 9.91 -20.50 21.37
C GLN A 326 9.73 -21.36 22.63
N GLY A 327 8.49 -21.77 22.95
CA GLY A 327 8.19 -22.61 24.10
C GLY A 327 8.42 -21.94 25.45
N ILE A 328 8.37 -20.61 25.50
CA ILE A 328 8.45 -19.85 26.75
C ILE A 328 7.13 -20.03 27.52
N PRO A 329 7.14 -20.61 28.76
CA PRO A 329 5.91 -20.75 29.54
C PRO A 329 5.32 -19.36 29.82
N ASP A 330 4.02 -19.24 29.60
CA ASP A 330 3.24 -18.05 29.89
C ASP A 330 3.37 -17.67 31.38
N THR A 331 4.22 -16.70 31.70
CA THR A 331 4.43 -16.22 33.08
C THR A 331 3.59 -15.00 33.42
N LYS A 332 2.72 -14.58 32.54
CA LYS A 332 1.81 -13.46 32.79
C LYS A 332 0.35 -13.86 32.58
N THR A 333 -0.24 -14.39 33.64
CA THR A 333 -1.71 -14.41 33.73
C THR A 333 -2.18 -12.95 33.79
N VAL A 334 -2.62 -12.45 32.66
CA VAL A 334 -3.28 -11.13 32.61
C VAL A 334 -4.64 -11.29 33.29
N SER A 335 -4.72 -10.86 34.53
CA SER A 335 -6.01 -10.72 35.21
C SER A 335 -6.80 -9.61 34.48
N ILE A 336 -7.73 -10.05 33.66
CA ILE A 336 -8.77 -9.16 33.13
C ILE A 336 -9.67 -8.81 34.32
N LYS A 337 -9.61 -7.57 34.79
CA LYS A 337 -10.59 -6.95 35.65
C LYS A 337 -11.58 -6.16 34.82
#